data_beca70689854c0b0ce1090153a9c257b
#
_entry.id   beca70689854c0b0ce1090153a9c257b
#
_cell.length_a   1.000
_cell.length_b   1.000
_cell.length_c   1.000
_cell.angle_alpha   90.00
_cell.angle_beta   90.00
_cell.angle_gamma   90.00
#
_symmetry.space_group_name_H-M   'P 1'
#
loop_
_entity.id
_entity.type
_entity.pdbx_description
1 polymer ?
#
loop_
_entity_poly.entity_id
_entity_poly.type
_entity_poly.pdbx_seq_one_letter_code
_entity_poly.pdbx_strand_id
1 'polypeptide(L)'
;MWIGPNTDIYTVTHPVNAVERRKYLAKVLPVTIGNDVWLCGKVTICPGVTIGNNVVVATGSVVIRDVPDNIMVAGNPAKVAKKLDKE
;
A
#
# COMPACT_ATOMS: atom_id res chain seq x y z
N MET A 1 8.34 -10.09 -7.06
CA MET A 1 7.56 -8.84 -6.97
C MET A 1 7.87 -7.96 -8.17
N TRP A 2 6.83 -7.39 -8.76
CA TRP A 2 7.00 -6.45 -9.86
C TRP A 2 6.43 -5.10 -9.45
N ILE A 3 7.20 -4.05 -9.67
CA ILE A 3 6.79 -2.69 -9.33
C ILE A 3 6.81 -1.85 -10.60
N GLY A 4 5.64 -1.37 -10.99
CA GLY A 4 5.51 -0.47 -12.13
C GLY A 4 6.06 0.92 -11.85
N PRO A 5 6.19 1.76 -12.87
CA PRO A 5 6.82 3.08 -12.75
C PRO A 5 5.98 4.03 -11.88
N ASN A 6 6.67 5.00 -11.29
CA ASN A 6 6.06 6.06 -10.49
C ASN A 6 5.26 5.54 -9.29
N THR A 7 5.70 4.42 -8.72
CA THR A 7 5.11 3.87 -7.51
C THR A 7 5.82 4.46 -6.30
N ASP A 8 5.05 4.91 -5.32
CA ASP A 8 5.57 5.46 -4.08
C ASP A 8 5.18 4.57 -2.90
N ILE A 9 6.16 4.27 -2.05
CA ILE A 9 5.95 3.51 -0.82
C ILE A 9 6.38 4.41 0.32
N TYR A 10 5.42 4.82 1.14
CA TYR A 10 5.68 5.70 2.26
C TYR A 10 5.76 4.93 3.57
N THR A 11 6.77 5.24 4.36
CA THR A 11 6.99 4.56 5.64
C THR A 11 6.99 5.53 6.83
N VAL A 12 6.90 6.82 6.56
CA VAL A 12 6.91 7.86 7.61
C VAL A 12 5.56 8.54 7.65
N THR A 13 5.02 8.70 8.84
CA THR A 13 3.80 9.45 9.07
C THR A 13 4.03 10.53 10.12
N HIS A 14 3.19 11.54 10.11
CA HIS A 14 3.22 12.65 11.07
C HIS A 14 1.87 12.77 11.76
N PRO A 15 1.83 13.36 12.97
CA PRO A 15 0.56 13.57 13.66
C PRO A 15 -0.38 14.45 12.85
N VAL A 16 -1.65 14.08 12.82
CA VAL A 16 -2.69 14.90 12.21
C VAL A 16 -2.93 16.17 13.01
N ASN A 17 -2.77 16.10 14.34
CA ASN A 17 -2.89 17.26 15.23
C ASN A 17 -1.74 18.24 14.96
N ALA A 18 -2.09 19.50 14.70
CA ALA A 18 -1.11 20.52 14.33
C ALA A 18 -0.11 20.84 15.43
N VAL A 19 -0.55 20.81 16.69
CA VAL A 19 0.33 21.09 17.83
C VAL A 19 1.41 20.01 17.94
N GLU A 20 1.02 18.75 17.85
CA GLU A 20 1.96 17.64 17.89
C GLU A 20 2.87 17.63 16.67
N ARG A 21 2.33 17.94 15.50
CA ARG A 21 3.10 17.99 14.26
C ARG A 21 4.17 19.08 14.32
N ARG A 22 3.86 20.23 14.92
CA ARG A 22 4.85 21.32 15.10
C ARG A 22 6.00 20.95 16.02
N LYS A 23 5.87 19.91 16.81
CA LYS A 23 6.96 19.39 17.65
C LYS A 23 7.92 18.50 16.86
N TYR A 24 7.75 18.42 15.54
CA TYR A 24 8.57 17.60 14.64
C TYR A 24 8.51 16.11 14.96
N LEU A 25 7.39 15.66 15.50
CA LEU A 25 7.19 14.26 15.77
C LEU A 25 6.96 13.51 14.44
N ALA A 26 7.65 12.40 14.28
CA ALA A 26 7.48 11.52 13.15
C ALA A 26 7.45 10.09 13.64
N LYS A 27 6.71 9.23 12.93
CA LYS A 27 6.62 7.82 13.27
C LYS A 27 6.93 7.00 12.04
N VAL A 28 7.81 6.02 12.19
CA VAL A 28 8.13 5.08 11.12
C VAL A 28 7.21 3.87 11.23
N LEU A 29 6.48 3.60 10.16
CA LEU A 29 5.59 2.45 10.05
C LEU A 29 5.99 1.66 8.82
N PRO A 30 6.76 0.58 8.96
CA PRO A 30 7.25 -0.17 7.82
C PRO A 30 6.11 -0.73 6.96
N VAL A 31 6.36 -0.82 5.67
CA VAL A 31 5.49 -1.51 4.72
C VAL A 31 6.07 -2.89 4.48
N THR A 32 5.22 -3.90 4.54
CA THR A 32 5.60 -5.28 4.27
C THR A 32 4.87 -5.76 3.02
N ILE A 33 5.61 -6.31 2.08
CA ILE A 33 5.03 -6.82 0.82
C ILE A 33 5.42 -8.29 0.67
N GLY A 34 4.43 -9.13 0.47
CA GLY A 34 4.64 -10.57 0.33
C GLY A 34 5.21 -10.97 -1.03
N ASN A 35 5.07 -12.25 -1.35
CA ASN A 35 5.58 -12.83 -2.59
C ASN A 35 4.55 -12.71 -3.72
N ASP A 36 5.04 -12.67 -4.96
CA ASP A 36 4.19 -12.66 -6.15
C ASP A 36 3.21 -11.48 -6.17
N VAL A 37 3.69 -10.31 -5.79
CA VAL A 37 2.92 -9.07 -5.79
C VAL A 37 3.26 -8.27 -7.04
N TRP A 38 2.23 -7.73 -7.69
CA TRP A 38 2.40 -6.85 -8.84
C TRP A 38 1.73 -5.50 -8.54
N LEU A 39 2.56 -4.46 -8.48
CA LEU A 39 2.10 -3.08 -8.37
C LEU A 39 2.13 -2.49 -9.79
N CYS A 40 0.96 -2.19 -10.34
CA CYS A 40 0.83 -1.90 -11.77
C CYS A 40 1.37 -0.53 -12.23
N GLY A 41 1.82 0.30 -11.31
CA GLY A 41 2.35 1.62 -11.64
C GLY A 41 1.49 2.74 -11.08
N LYS A 42 2.12 3.85 -10.74
CA LYS A 42 1.47 4.99 -10.08
C LYS A 42 0.67 4.57 -8.85
N VAL A 43 1.14 3.57 -8.15
CA VAL A 43 0.54 3.06 -6.93
C VAL A 43 1.14 3.81 -5.75
N THR A 44 0.33 4.17 -4.78
CA THR A 44 0.78 4.75 -3.52
C THR A 44 0.44 3.77 -2.40
N ILE A 45 1.45 3.36 -1.64
CA ILE A 45 1.26 2.51 -0.47
C ILE A 45 1.55 3.34 0.77
N CYS A 46 0.57 3.44 1.65
CA CYS A 46 0.66 4.27 2.85
C CYS A 46 1.42 3.55 3.97
N PRO A 47 1.96 4.31 4.93
CA PRO A 47 2.76 3.74 6.01
C PRO A 47 2.02 2.64 6.79
N GLY A 48 2.75 1.60 7.16
CA GLY A 48 2.24 0.53 8.01
C GLY A 48 1.41 -0.54 7.31
N VAL A 49 1.23 -0.44 6.00
CA VAL A 49 0.43 -1.41 5.24
C VAL A 49 1.19 -2.71 5.05
N THR A 50 0.49 -3.82 5.21
CA THR A 50 0.99 -5.16 4.86
C THR A 50 0.21 -5.68 3.66
N ILE A 51 0.93 -6.01 2.60
CA ILE A 51 0.37 -6.63 1.40
C ILE A 51 0.73 -8.10 1.41
N GLY A 52 -0.26 -8.96 1.32
CA GLY A 52 -0.08 -10.41 1.35
C GLY A 52 0.54 -10.96 0.06
N ASN A 53 0.44 -12.28 -0.11
CA ASN A 53 1.00 -12.96 -1.26
C ASN A 53 -0.01 -13.01 -2.41
N ASN A 54 0.50 -13.06 -3.64
CA ASN A 54 -0.33 -13.15 -4.85
C ASN A 54 -1.39 -12.03 -4.87
N VAL A 55 -0.91 -10.80 -4.84
CA VAL A 55 -1.75 -9.60 -4.84
C VAL A 55 -1.42 -8.76 -6.08
N VAL A 56 -2.45 -8.24 -6.70
CA VAL A 56 -2.31 -7.25 -7.78
C VAL A 56 -2.92 -5.94 -7.31
N VAL A 57 -2.17 -4.86 -7.44
CA VAL A 57 -2.66 -3.51 -7.15
C VAL A 57 -2.76 -2.75 -8.46
N ALA A 58 -3.97 -2.39 -8.83
CA ALA A 58 -4.23 -1.75 -10.13
C ALA A 58 -3.59 -0.37 -10.23
N THR A 59 -3.30 0.05 -11.45
CA THR A 59 -2.67 1.35 -11.73
C THR A 59 -3.42 2.50 -11.08
N GLY A 60 -2.67 3.40 -10.47
CA GLY A 60 -3.23 4.62 -9.85
C GLY A 60 -3.90 4.41 -8.50
N SER A 61 -3.79 3.22 -7.92
CA SER A 61 -4.44 2.92 -6.64
C SER A 61 -3.69 3.52 -5.47
N VAL A 62 -4.44 3.82 -4.40
CA VAL A 62 -3.89 4.28 -3.12
C VAL A 62 -4.27 3.26 -2.05
N VAL A 63 -3.28 2.52 -1.56
CA VAL A 63 -3.48 1.45 -0.57
C VAL A 63 -3.29 2.02 0.83
N ILE A 64 -4.35 2.07 1.60
CA ILE A 64 -4.36 2.61 2.96
C ILE A 64 -4.59 1.56 4.03
N ARG A 65 -4.91 0.33 3.65
CA ARG A 65 -5.19 -0.78 4.56
C ARG A 65 -4.48 -2.03 4.10
N ASP A 66 -4.30 -2.97 5.02
CA ASP A 66 -3.70 -4.25 4.71
C ASP A 66 -4.50 -4.98 3.63
N VAL A 67 -3.78 -5.68 2.77
CA VAL A 67 -4.36 -6.45 1.68
C VAL A 67 -4.07 -7.93 1.92
N PRO A 68 -5.11 -8.76 2.09
CA PRO A 68 -4.90 -10.19 2.28
C PRO A 68 -4.44 -10.88 0.99
N ASP A 69 -4.06 -12.16 1.11
CA ASP A 69 -3.57 -12.95 -0.01
C ASP A 69 -4.62 -13.13 -1.11
N ASN A 70 -4.16 -13.36 -2.33
CA ASN A 70 -4.98 -13.80 -3.47
C ASN A 70 -6.09 -12.82 -3.84
N ILE A 71 -5.76 -11.53 -3.87
CA ILE A 71 -6.72 -10.47 -4.14
C ILE A 71 -6.13 -9.44 -5.10
N MET A 72 -6.98 -8.91 -5.97
CA MET A 72 -6.71 -7.70 -6.71
C MET A 72 -7.46 -6.54 -6.06
N VAL A 73 -6.76 -5.45 -5.80
CA VAL A 73 -7.36 -4.21 -5.29
C VAL A 73 -7.21 -3.10 -6.30
N ALA A 74 -8.11 -2.14 -6.25
CA ALA A 74 -8.11 -1.00 -7.17
C ALA A 74 -8.78 0.22 -6.54
N GLY A 75 -8.34 1.39 -6.95
CA GLY A 75 -8.99 2.65 -6.62
C GLY A 75 -8.28 3.47 -5.54
N ASN A 76 -8.89 4.59 -5.20
CA ASN A 76 -8.45 5.50 -4.16
C ASN A 76 -9.64 5.86 -3.26
N PRO A 77 -9.72 5.33 -2.05
CA PRO A 77 -8.85 4.29 -1.50
C PRO A 77 -9.06 2.95 -2.21
N ALA A 78 -8.01 2.13 -2.24
CA ALA A 78 -8.06 0.84 -2.89
C ALA A 78 -9.04 -0.11 -2.18
N LYS A 79 -9.84 -0.79 -2.97
CA LYS A 79 -10.82 -1.76 -2.49
C LYS A 79 -10.70 -3.04 -3.31
N VAL A 80 -11.23 -4.13 -2.78
CA VAL A 80 -11.20 -5.42 -3.46
C VAL A 80 -11.92 -5.30 -4.80
N ALA A 81 -11.19 -5.57 -5.90
CA ALA A 81 -11.76 -5.61 -7.24
C ALA A 81 -12.16 -7.02 -7.62
N LYS A 82 -11.33 -8.00 -7.30
CA LYS A 82 -11.66 -9.42 -7.51
C LYS A 82 -10.73 -10.31 -6.72
N LYS A 83 -11.15 -11.56 -6.55
CA LYS A 83 -10.30 -12.61 -5.98
C LYS A 83 -9.46 -13.24 -7.08
N LEU A 84 -8.24 -13.63 -6.75
CA LEU A 84 -7.32 -14.28 -7.65
C LEU A 84 -7.23 -15.78 -7.33
N ASP A 85 -6.93 -16.58 -8.36
CA ASP A 85 -6.74 -18.00 -8.16
C ASP A 85 -5.43 -18.24 -7.40
N LYS A 86 -5.45 -19.20 -6.50
CA LYS A 86 -4.24 -19.65 -5.82
C LYS A 86 -3.36 -20.43 -6.79
N GLU A 87 -2.07 -20.20 -6.67
CA GLU A 87 -1.08 -20.99 -7.38
C GLU A 87 -0.80 -22.31 -6.65
#